data_0fafafc0a3e399ffc5af75555de0a8ba
#
_entry.id   0fafafc0a3e399ffc5af75555de0a8ba
#
_cell.length_a   1.000
_cell.length_b   1.000
_cell.length_c   1.000
_cell.angle_alpha   90.00
_cell.angle_beta   90.00
_cell.angle_gamma   90.00
#
_symmetry.space_group_name_H-M   'P 1'
#
loop_
_entity.id
_entity.type
_entity.pdbx_description
1 polymer ?
#
loop_
_entity_poly.entity_id
_entity_poly.type
_entity_poly.pdbx_seq_one_letter_code
_entity_poly.pdbx_strand_id
1 'polypeptide(L)'
;KADTPYAFKVRAVNKDGVSEWAEIQVKTKTNPLEFAIRGIEGESTAASQGGFGVDRLFNFSESGDTWHTKYNVNSIPLDLIIDLKTVNQLDKFHYLPRADAGNGTLLKGTVSYSMDKENWTEAGAFEWQRNGDVKVFTFTERPNARYIKLNVTAGVGNYGSGREIYVFKVPGTASYLQGDINNDGKIDRNDLTSYMNYTGLRRGDSDFEGYISKGDINMNDLIDAYDISVVATQLDGGVDRKATEKVSGSLSISTPKKQYQKDEIVEIRVKGNDLRSVNALSFALPYDQSDYEFVGVEPLNMKAMENLTYDRLHTNGVKSLYPTFVNMGKQEALEGSEELFILKL
;
A
#
# COMPACT_ATOMS: atom_id res chain seq x y z
N LYS A 1 -22.81 -16.37 13.53
CA LYS A 1 -22.86 -15.00 13.00
C LYS A 1 -23.32 -14.04 14.09
N ALA A 2 -22.73 -12.84 14.17
CA ALA A 2 -23.21 -11.80 15.06
C ALA A 2 -24.59 -11.31 14.63
N ASP A 3 -25.36 -10.78 15.57
CA ASP A 3 -26.69 -10.20 15.36
C ASP A 3 -27.68 -11.09 14.55
N THR A 4 -27.54 -12.40 14.70
CA THR A 4 -28.28 -13.38 13.94
C THR A 4 -29.35 -14.04 14.83
N PRO A 5 -30.64 -14.08 14.43
CA PRO A 5 -31.68 -14.80 15.15
C PRO A 5 -31.54 -16.31 14.92
N TYR A 6 -31.75 -17.08 15.97
CA TYR A 6 -31.81 -18.53 15.95
C TYR A 6 -33.08 -18.97 16.67
N ALA A 7 -33.75 -19.96 16.12
CA ALA A 7 -34.87 -20.65 16.77
C ALA A 7 -34.44 -22.05 17.15
N PHE A 8 -34.53 -22.37 18.41
CA PHE A 8 -34.30 -23.74 18.92
C PHE A 8 -35.63 -24.36 19.28
N LYS A 9 -35.86 -25.58 18.79
CA LYS A 9 -37.06 -26.33 19.04
C LYS A 9 -36.72 -27.66 19.71
N VAL A 10 -37.44 -28.03 20.73
CA VAL A 10 -37.29 -29.31 21.40
C VAL A 10 -38.66 -29.94 21.64
N ARG A 11 -38.76 -31.27 21.55
CA ARG A 11 -39.93 -32.03 21.92
C ARG A 11 -39.52 -33.33 22.60
N ALA A 12 -40.37 -33.82 23.46
CA ALA A 12 -40.21 -35.14 24.04
C ALA A 12 -40.74 -36.20 23.08
N VAL A 13 -40.08 -37.35 23.05
CA VAL A 13 -40.48 -38.54 22.25
C VAL A 13 -40.35 -39.76 23.14
N ASN A 14 -41.41 -40.61 23.17
CA ASN A 14 -41.39 -41.90 23.84
C ASN A 14 -42.17 -42.94 22.98
N LYS A 15 -42.34 -44.14 23.49
CA LYS A 15 -43.02 -45.22 22.80
C LYS A 15 -44.51 -44.93 22.54
N ASP A 16 -45.12 -44.03 23.28
CA ASP A 16 -46.56 -43.74 23.25
C ASP A 16 -46.88 -42.49 22.39
N GLY A 17 -45.81 -41.75 21.92
CA GLY A 17 -45.99 -40.60 21.04
C GLY A 17 -44.95 -39.49 21.21
N VAL A 18 -45.31 -38.31 20.70
CA VAL A 18 -44.46 -37.09 20.73
C VAL A 18 -45.22 -35.94 21.36
N SER A 19 -44.52 -35.07 22.11
CA SER A 19 -45.10 -33.85 22.63
C SER A 19 -45.15 -32.75 21.56
N GLU A 20 -45.88 -31.69 21.87
CA GLU A 20 -45.76 -30.42 21.14
C GLU A 20 -44.35 -29.88 21.21
N TRP A 21 -43.98 -29.06 20.24
CA TRP A 21 -42.71 -28.39 20.20
C TRP A 21 -42.65 -27.25 21.24
N ALA A 22 -41.63 -27.28 22.09
CA ALA A 22 -41.22 -26.06 22.81
C ALA A 22 -40.20 -25.30 21.98
N GLU A 23 -40.40 -24.01 21.79
CA GLU A 23 -39.56 -23.16 20.98
C GLU A 23 -39.00 -21.98 21.80
N ILE A 24 -37.71 -21.67 21.59
CA ILE A 24 -37.10 -20.47 22.10
C ILE A 24 -36.39 -19.76 20.94
N GLN A 25 -36.58 -18.46 20.86
CA GLN A 25 -35.84 -17.62 19.93
C GLN A 25 -34.75 -16.84 20.70
N VAL A 26 -33.57 -16.89 20.19
CA VAL A 26 -32.41 -16.16 20.73
C VAL A 26 -31.73 -15.40 19.60
N LYS A 27 -31.14 -14.26 19.92
CA LYS A 27 -30.35 -13.47 18.98
C LYS A 27 -28.91 -13.40 19.51
N THR A 28 -27.93 -13.69 18.65
CA THR A 28 -26.54 -13.55 19.03
C THR A 28 -26.20 -12.07 19.20
N LYS A 29 -25.33 -11.77 20.16
CA LYS A 29 -24.85 -10.40 20.38
C LYS A 29 -24.09 -9.91 19.16
N THR A 30 -24.19 -8.61 18.89
CA THR A 30 -23.35 -7.93 17.91
C THR A 30 -21.89 -8.05 18.33
N ASN A 31 -21.01 -8.42 17.41
CA ASN A 31 -19.58 -8.38 17.66
C ASN A 31 -19.07 -6.96 17.35
N PRO A 32 -18.68 -6.16 18.35
CA PRO A 32 -18.23 -4.78 18.10
C PRO A 32 -16.95 -4.71 17.26
N LEU A 33 -16.20 -5.82 17.16
CA LEU A 33 -14.95 -5.94 16.41
C LEU A 33 -15.09 -6.77 15.10
N GLU A 34 -16.33 -6.97 14.61
CA GLU A 34 -16.58 -7.84 13.45
C GLU A 34 -15.80 -7.41 12.20
N PHE A 35 -15.66 -6.10 11.98
CA PHE A 35 -14.96 -5.52 10.81
C PHE A 35 -13.61 -4.92 11.16
N ALA A 36 -13.09 -5.19 12.35
CA ALA A 36 -11.76 -4.76 12.74
C ALA A 36 -10.71 -5.57 11.97
N ILE A 37 -9.75 -4.85 11.39
CA ILE A 37 -8.63 -5.43 10.61
C ILE A 37 -7.65 -6.04 11.62
N ARG A 38 -7.22 -7.28 11.36
CA ARG A 38 -6.31 -8.02 12.23
C ARG A 38 -4.93 -8.15 11.59
N GLY A 39 -3.91 -8.38 12.45
CA GLY A 39 -2.53 -8.57 12.00
C GLY A 39 -1.87 -7.26 11.55
N ILE A 40 -2.42 -6.13 11.96
CA ILE A 40 -1.84 -4.81 11.71
C ILE A 40 -0.64 -4.58 12.62
N GLU A 41 0.28 -3.72 12.18
CA GLU A 41 1.47 -3.32 12.93
C GLU A 41 1.60 -1.81 12.95
N GLY A 42 2.45 -1.31 13.84
CA GLY A 42 2.69 0.12 13.90
C GLY A 42 4.11 0.48 14.29
N GLU A 43 4.49 1.68 13.92
CA GLU A 43 5.75 2.30 14.32
C GLU A 43 5.51 3.73 14.80
N SER A 44 6.39 4.22 15.67
CA SER A 44 6.34 5.60 16.18
C SER A 44 7.69 6.27 15.95
N THR A 45 7.67 7.55 15.57
CA THR A 45 8.89 8.37 15.49
C THR A 45 9.48 8.65 16.87
N ALA A 46 8.67 8.54 17.93
CA ALA A 46 9.13 8.66 19.31
C ALA A 46 9.52 7.28 19.86
N ALA A 47 10.67 7.20 20.48
CA ALA A 47 11.13 5.97 21.14
C ALA A 47 10.16 5.52 22.23
N SER A 48 9.88 4.21 22.31
CA SER A 48 9.08 3.62 23.35
C SER A 48 9.87 3.44 24.65
N GLN A 49 9.16 3.47 25.78
CA GLN A 49 9.68 3.05 27.07
C GLN A 49 9.94 1.53 27.04
N GLY A 50 11.04 1.08 27.64
CA GLY A 50 11.36 -0.35 27.72
C GLY A 50 10.21 -1.16 28.32
N GLY A 51 9.80 -2.22 27.63
CA GLY A 51 8.65 -3.04 27.99
C GLY A 51 7.27 -2.46 27.64
N PHE A 52 7.19 -1.31 26.94
CA PHE A 52 5.95 -0.64 26.54
C PHE A 52 5.98 -0.30 25.04
N GLY A 53 6.30 -1.29 24.21
CA GLY A 53 6.44 -1.13 22.76
C GLY A 53 5.15 -0.76 22.04
N VAL A 54 5.30 -0.20 20.83
CA VAL A 54 4.18 0.23 20.00
C VAL A 54 3.31 -0.95 19.53
N ASP A 55 3.89 -2.16 19.46
CA ASP A 55 3.21 -3.42 19.16
C ASP A 55 2.02 -3.71 20.09
N ARG A 56 2.05 -3.15 21.30
CA ARG A 56 0.97 -3.29 22.29
C ARG A 56 -0.33 -2.59 21.90
N LEU A 57 -0.27 -1.64 20.96
CA LEU A 57 -1.47 -1.00 20.39
C LEU A 57 -2.24 -1.88 19.41
N PHE A 58 -1.70 -3.05 19.02
CA PHE A 58 -2.22 -3.85 17.92
C PHE A 58 -2.35 -5.33 18.24
N ASN A 59 -2.34 -5.68 19.52
CA ASN A 59 -2.38 -7.06 19.97
C ASN A 59 -3.79 -7.60 20.23
N PHE A 60 -4.83 -6.80 20.02
CA PHE A 60 -6.23 -7.12 20.29
C PHE A 60 -6.51 -7.45 21.75
N SER A 61 -5.75 -6.86 22.69
CA SER A 61 -5.91 -7.04 24.12
C SER A 61 -6.08 -5.69 24.81
N GLU A 62 -7.24 -5.46 25.39
CA GLU A 62 -7.51 -4.25 26.18
C GLU A 62 -6.98 -4.31 27.62
N SER A 63 -6.51 -5.48 28.04
CA SER A 63 -6.08 -5.74 29.42
C SER A 63 -4.57 -5.82 29.55
N GLY A 64 -4.01 -5.09 30.48
CA GLY A 64 -2.67 -5.29 31.06
C GLY A 64 -1.59 -4.39 30.48
N ASP A 65 -1.34 -4.42 29.21
CA ASP A 65 -0.18 -3.78 28.62
C ASP A 65 -0.53 -2.54 27.80
N THR A 66 0.23 -1.47 27.96
CA THR A 66 0.06 -0.23 27.21
C THR A 66 1.32 0.10 26.46
N TRP A 67 1.18 0.68 25.26
CA TRP A 67 2.26 1.44 24.67
C TRP A 67 2.49 2.73 25.46
N HIS A 68 3.75 3.12 25.62
CA HIS A 68 4.13 4.43 26.17
C HIS A 68 5.45 4.90 25.58
N THR A 69 5.54 6.16 25.20
CA THR A 69 6.80 6.78 24.79
C THR A 69 7.76 6.88 25.97
N LYS A 70 9.05 7.06 25.69
CA LYS A 70 10.12 7.05 26.71
C LYS A 70 9.86 8.06 27.83
N TYR A 71 9.99 7.64 29.07
CA TYR A 71 9.82 8.50 30.26
C TYR A 71 10.87 9.57 30.31
N ASN A 72 10.52 10.75 30.86
CA ASN A 72 11.38 11.91 31.03
C ASN A 72 11.93 12.49 29.72
N VAL A 73 11.29 12.20 28.59
CA VAL A 73 11.61 12.76 27.26
C VAL A 73 10.34 13.32 26.67
N ASN A 74 10.35 14.61 26.30
CA ASN A 74 9.25 15.19 25.54
C ASN A 74 9.17 14.48 24.18
N SER A 75 8.06 13.81 23.91
CA SER A 75 7.87 12.97 22.74
C SER A 75 6.90 13.56 21.71
N ILE A 76 6.25 14.65 22.06
CA ILE A 76 5.31 15.36 21.17
C ILE A 76 6.04 16.55 20.52
N PRO A 77 5.89 16.81 19.20
CA PRO A 77 5.05 16.03 18.27
C PRO A 77 5.65 14.68 17.90
N LEU A 78 4.78 13.72 17.56
CA LEU A 78 5.19 12.41 17.05
C LEU A 78 4.27 11.96 15.91
N ASP A 79 4.79 11.10 15.05
CA ASP A 79 4.00 10.31 14.12
C ASP A 79 3.84 8.89 14.66
N LEU A 80 2.61 8.38 14.63
CA LEU A 80 2.27 6.98 14.78
C LEU A 80 1.76 6.48 13.43
N ILE A 81 2.51 5.58 12.80
CA ILE A 81 2.19 5.03 11.48
C ILE A 81 1.72 3.59 11.69
N ILE A 82 0.59 3.25 11.08
CA ILE A 82 -0.06 1.95 11.14
C ILE A 82 0.02 1.30 9.77
N ASP A 83 0.58 0.11 9.65
CA ASP A 83 0.56 -0.75 8.46
C ASP A 83 -0.55 -1.79 8.60
N LEU A 84 -1.55 -1.71 7.75
CA LEU A 84 -2.68 -2.63 7.70
C LEU A 84 -2.34 -3.95 7.00
N LYS A 85 -1.13 -4.09 6.44
CA LYS A 85 -0.62 -5.23 5.66
C LYS A 85 -1.34 -5.46 4.32
N THR A 86 -2.59 -5.07 4.24
CA THR A 86 -3.42 -5.15 3.04
C THR A 86 -4.09 -3.81 2.78
N VAL A 87 -4.49 -3.58 1.53
CA VAL A 87 -5.32 -2.42 1.21
C VAL A 87 -6.75 -2.71 1.64
N ASN A 88 -7.33 -1.76 2.36
CA ASN A 88 -8.69 -1.83 2.89
C ASN A 88 -9.43 -0.53 2.60
N GLN A 89 -10.73 -0.61 2.33
CA GLN A 89 -11.58 0.56 2.35
C GLN A 89 -11.88 0.93 3.80
N LEU A 90 -11.37 2.09 4.25
CA LEU A 90 -11.41 2.50 5.66
C LEU A 90 -12.77 3.05 6.05
N ASP A 91 -13.29 2.63 7.21
CA ASP A 91 -14.49 3.19 7.83
C ASP A 91 -14.12 4.13 8.98
N LYS A 92 -13.41 3.61 9.97
CA LYS A 92 -13.02 4.34 11.18
C LYS A 92 -11.88 3.64 11.89
N PHE A 93 -11.32 4.31 12.89
CA PHE A 93 -10.54 3.64 13.92
C PHE A 93 -10.96 4.06 15.33
N HIS A 94 -10.73 3.18 16.28
CA HIS A 94 -10.88 3.43 17.70
C HIS A 94 -9.50 3.51 18.35
N TYR A 95 -9.22 4.57 19.07
CA TYR A 95 -8.08 4.64 19.97
C TYR A 95 -8.58 4.50 21.41
N LEU A 96 -8.03 3.54 22.13
CA LEU A 96 -8.31 3.26 23.54
C LEU A 96 -7.19 3.88 24.39
N PRO A 97 -7.42 5.03 25.02
CA PRO A 97 -6.45 5.62 25.91
C PRO A 97 -6.29 4.77 27.19
N ARG A 98 -5.31 5.10 28.01
CA ARG A 98 -5.22 4.56 29.36
C ARG A 98 -6.51 4.84 30.12
N ALA A 99 -6.95 3.91 30.95
CA ALA A 99 -8.21 4.03 31.70
C ALA A 99 -8.20 5.22 32.68
N ASP A 100 -7.01 5.57 33.21
CA ASP A 100 -6.80 6.69 34.14
C ASP A 100 -6.64 8.06 33.39
N ALA A 101 -6.69 8.07 32.07
CA ALA A 101 -6.37 9.23 31.24
C ALA A 101 -5.04 9.92 31.66
N GLY A 102 -4.08 9.11 32.06
CA GLY A 102 -2.76 9.54 32.53
C GLY A 102 -1.84 10.05 31.43
N ASN A 103 -0.55 10.14 31.76
CA ASN A 103 0.47 10.60 30.82
C ASN A 103 0.43 9.81 29.50
N GLY A 104 0.54 10.52 28.40
CA GLY A 104 0.55 9.98 27.06
C GLY A 104 -0.82 9.85 26.40
N THR A 105 -1.94 10.10 27.11
CA THR A 105 -3.25 10.14 26.45
C THR A 105 -3.21 11.15 25.31
N LEU A 106 -3.49 10.69 24.07
CA LEU A 106 -3.47 11.54 22.86
C LEU A 106 -4.64 12.51 22.88
N LEU A 107 -4.38 13.77 22.58
CA LEU A 107 -5.39 14.85 22.68
C LEU A 107 -5.69 15.53 21.35
N LYS A 108 -4.66 15.87 20.56
CA LYS A 108 -4.81 16.60 19.29
C LYS A 108 -3.85 16.08 18.24
N GLY A 109 -4.26 16.19 17.02
CA GLY A 109 -3.44 15.84 15.86
C GLY A 109 -4.23 15.80 14.58
N THR A 110 -3.56 15.33 13.53
CA THR A 110 -4.18 15.05 12.23
C THR A 110 -4.05 13.58 11.88
N VAL A 111 -4.95 13.11 11.04
CA VAL A 111 -4.95 11.75 10.49
C VAL A 111 -4.75 11.85 9.00
N SER A 112 -3.81 11.09 8.48
CA SER A 112 -3.57 10.91 7.04
C SER A 112 -3.61 9.43 6.68
N TYR A 113 -3.84 9.15 5.41
CA TYR A 113 -3.76 7.80 4.87
C TYR A 113 -2.87 7.76 3.63
N SER A 114 -2.35 6.57 3.30
CA SER A 114 -1.47 6.36 2.17
C SER A 114 -1.59 4.94 1.62
N MET A 115 -1.27 4.79 0.33
CA MET A 115 -1.10 3.49 -0.31
C MET A 115 0.35 2.99 -0.21
N ASP A 116 1.34 3.88 -0.17
CA ASP A 116 2.76 3.59 -0.38
C ASP A 116 3.68 4.04 0.77
N LYS A 117 3.12 4.64 1.82
CA LYS A 117 3.84 5.22 2.97
C LYS A 117 4.69 6.46 2.64
N GLU A 118 4.68 6.90 1.39
CA GLU A 118 5.41 8.08 0.90
C GLU A 118 4.47 9.25 0.62
N ASN A 119 3.41 8.99 -0.13
CA ASN A 119 2.40 9.98 -0.52
C ASN A 119 1.22 9.93 0.46
N TRP A 120 1.04 11.01 1.21
CA TRP A 120 0.04 11.09 2.28
C TRP A 120 -1.09 12.05 1.93
N THR A 121 -2.32 11.59 2.09
CA THR A 121 -3.52 12.42 1.97
C THR A 121 -4.11 12.65 3.35
N GLU A 122 -4.35 13.89 3.73
CA GLU A 122 -4.97 14.21 5.02
C GLU A 122 -6.46 13.86 5.00
N ALA A 123 -6.90 13.06 6.00
CA ALA A 123 -8.28 12.67 6.19
C ALA A 123 -9.02 13.62 7.15
N GLY A 124 -8.30 14.36 7.98
CA GLY A 124 -8.85 15.33 8.92
C GLY A 124 -8.08 15.44 10.22
N ALA A 125 -8.59 16.27 11.12
CA ALA A 125 -7.98 16.49 12.44
C ALA A 125 -8.83 15.86 13.55
N PHE A 126 -8.19 15.61 14.68
CA PHE A 126 -8.87 15.20 15.90
C PHE A 126 -8.51 16.12 17.08
N GLU A 127 -9.49 16.33 17.93
CA GLU A 127 -9.34 16.98 19.22
C GLU A 127 -10.18 16.20 20.25
N TRP A 128 -9.53 15.49 21.16
CA TRP A 128 -10.18 14.58 22.09
C TRP A 128 -10.08 15.08 23.52
N GLN A 129 -11.15 14.86 24.27
CA GLN A 129 -11.16 15.16 25.71
C GLN A 129 -10.24 14.20 26.47
N ARG A 130 -9.60 14.73 27.51
CA ARG A 130 -8.81 13.94 28.46
C ARG A 130 -9.71 13.11 29.35
N ASN A 131 -10.04 11.90 28.94
CA ASN A 131 -10.73 10.87 29.72
C ASN A 131 -10.36 9.48 29.20
N GLY A 132 -10.78 8.42 29.91
CA GLY A 132 -10.52 7.03 29.55
C GLY A 132 -11.45 6.45 28.48
N ASP A 133 -12.38 7.25 27.94
CA ASP A 133 -13.35 6.79 26.93
C ASP A 133 -12.68 6.52 25.61
N VAL A 134 -13.24 5.58 24.84
CA VAL A 134 -12.81 5.27 23.49
C VAL A 134 -12.91 6.52 22.60
N LYS A 135 -11.84 6.80 21.87
CA LYS A 135 -11.80 7.87 20.87
C LYS A 135 -12.04 7.28 19.50
N VAL A 136 -12.94 7.90 18.76
CA VAL A 136 -13.31 7.45 17.41
C VAL A 136 -12.91 8.51 16.40
N PHE A 137 -12.22 8.08 15.36
CA PHE A 137 -12.03 8.86 14.14
C PHE A 137 -12.71 8.15 12.98
N THR A 138 -13.52 8.87 12.21
CA THR A 138 -14.26 8.31 11.07
C THR A 138 -13.69 8.87 9.76
N PHE A 139 -13.42 7.98 8.81
CA PHE A 139 -12.99 8.35 7.46
C PHE A 139 -14.20 8.67 6.60
N THR A 140 -14.56 9.94 6.51
CA THR A 140 -15.79 10.40 5.81
C THR A 140 -15.81 9.93 4.34
N GLU A 141 -14.67 10.04 3.64
CA GLU A 141 -14.52 9.68 2.24
C GLU A 141 -14.33 8.16 2.01
N ARG A 142 -14.17 7.39 3.07
CA ARG A 142 -13.94 5.93 3.02
C ARG A 142 -12.85 5.52 2.03
N PRO A 143 -11.64 6.08 2.13
CA PRO A 143 -10.58 5.84 1.17
C PRO A 143 -10.10 4.38 1.20
N ASN A 144 -9.55 3.93 0.08
CA ASN A 144 -8.70 2.74 0.06
C ASN A 144 -7.31 3.12 0.56
N ALA A 145 -6.78 2.37 1.53
CA ALA A 145 -5.43 2.62 2.05
C ALA A 145 -4.81 1.36 2.65
N ARG A 146 -3.48 1.30 2.62
CA ARG A 146 -2.67 0.34 3.36
C ARG A 146 -2.10 0.95 4.65
N TYR A 147 -1.84 2.26 4.65
CA TYR A 147 -1.22 2.93 5.78
C TYR A 147 -2.10 4.04 6.34
N ILE A 148 -2.05 4.20 7.67
CA ILE A 148 -2.66 5.33 8.39
C ILE A 148 -1.57 6.00 9.22
N LYS A 149 -1.53 7.33 9.23
CA LYS A 149 -0.62 8.11 10.07
C LYS A 149 -1.41 9.05 10.95
N LEU A 150 -1.13 8.97 12.26
CA LEU A 150 -1.56 9.96 13.23
C LEU A 150 -0.37 10.88 13.52
N ASN A 151 -0.42 12.12 13.07
CA ASN A 151 0.51 13.16 13.50
C ASN A 151 -0.04 13.79 14.77
N VAL A 152 0.52 13.40 15.92
CA VAL A 152 0.05 13.80 17.25
C VAL A 152 0.77 15.07 17.66
N THR A 153 0.02 16.16 17.87
CA THR A 153 0.55 17.48 18.25
C THR A 153 0.32 17.83 19.72
N ALA A 154 -0.55 17.08 20.43
CA ALA A 154 -0.73 17.22 21.87
C ALA A 154 -1.04 15.88 22.54
N GLY A 155 -0.40 15.61 23.65
CA GLY A 155 -0.63 14.47 24.52
C GLY A 155 -0.36 14.84 25.98
N VAL A 156 -1.01 14.16 26.91
CA VAL A 156 -0.87 14.44 28.35
C VAL A 156 0.59 14.28 28.78
N GLY A 157 1.15 15.32 29.39
CA GLY A 157 2.53 15.34 29.85
C GLY A 157 3.59 15.35 28.71
N ASN A 158 3.20 15.69 27.48
CA ASN A 158 4.03 15.64 26.27
C ASN A 158 4.53 14.23 25.92
N TYR A 159 3.71 13.20 26.21
CA TYR A 159 3.96 11.80 25.89
C TYR A 159 2.89 11.26 24.95
N GLY A 160 3.17 10.10 24.32
CA GLY A 160 2.20 9.24 23.67
C GLY A 160 2.01 7.94 24.46
N SER A 161 0.78 7.48 24.60
CA SER A 161 0.45 6.16 25.14
C SER A 161 -0.92 5.68 24.67
N GLY A 162 -1.22 4.41 24.87
CA GLY A 162 -2.54 3.84 24.56
C GLY A 162 -2.59 2.37 24.94
N ARG A 163 -3.80 1.86 25.12
CA ARG A 163 -4.04 0.44 25.36
C ARG A 163 -4.17 -0.33 24.06
N GLU A 164 -4.94 0.23 23.10
CA GLU A 164 -5.24 -0.47 21.85
C GLU A 164 -5.68 0.51 20.76
N ILE A 165 -5.46 0.13 19.50
CA ILE A 165 -6.05 0.77 18.33
C ILE A 165 -6.71 -0.30 17.47
N TYR A 166 -8.02 -0.16 17.27
CA TYR A 166 -8.77 -0.98 16.30
C TYR A 166 -9.05 -0.17 15.05
N VAL A 167 -8.63 -0.66 13.92
CA VAL A 167 -8.96 -0.09 12.60
C VAL A 167 -10.04 -0.92 11.96
N PHE A 168 -11.10 -0.28 11.46
CA PHE A 168 -12.26 -0.94 10.86
C PHE A 168 -12.33 -0.63 9.38
N LYS A 169 -12.57 -1.67 8.60
CA LYS A 169 -12.92 -1.52 7.19
C LYS A 169 -14.43 -1.39 6.99
N VAL A 170 -14.83 -0.81 5.86
CA VAL A 170 -16.22 -0.73 5.45
C VAL A 170 -16.81 -2.14 5.36
N PRO A 171 -17.97 -2.41 5.99
CA PRO A 171 -18.62 -3.72 5.92
C PRO A 171 -18.88 -4.17 4.47
N GLY A 172 -18.57 -5.43 4.18
CA GLY A 172 -18.81 -6.03 2.87
C GLY A 172 -17.72 -5.77 1.83
N THR A 173 -16.70 -4.97 2.14
CA THR A 173 -15.58 -4.72 1.23
C THR A 173 -14.50 -5.79 1.38
N ALA A 174 -13.91 -6.19 0.25
CA ALA A 174 -12.76 -7.10 0.24
C ALA A 174 -11.46 -6.33 0.49
N SER A 175 -10.56 -6.95 1.26
CA SER A 175 -9.16 -6.50 1.36
C SER A 175 -8.35 -7.14 0.22
N TYR A 176 -7.28 -6.48 -0.23
CA TYR A 176 -6.37 -7.08 -1.21
C TYR A 176 -4.91 -6.79 -0.88
N LEU A 177 -4.02 -7.68 -1.32
CA LEU A 177 -2.58 -7.48 -1.22
C LEU A 177 -2.13 -6.48 -2.29
N GLN A 178 -1.39 -5.47 -1.87
CA GLN A 178 -0.83 -4.48 -2.79
C GLN A 178 0.31 -5.10 -3.58
N GLY A 179 0.17 -5.12 -4.90
CA GLY A 179 1.14 -5.76 -5.80
C GLY A 179 0.76 -7.18 -6.26
N ASP A 180 -0.25 -7.80 -5.66
CA ASP A 180 -0.86 -9.04 -6.14
C ASP A 180 -1.76 -8.72 -7.36
N ILE A 181 -1.14 -8.51 -8.52
CA ILE A 181 -1.85 -8.06 -9.73
C ILE A 181 -2.54 -9.21 -10.45
N ASN A 182 -2.10 -10.44 -10.20
CA ASN A 182 -2.72 -11.66 -10.74
C ASN A 182 -3.84 -12.21 -9.86
N ASN A 183 -4.03 -11.65 -8.64
CA ASN A 183 -5.07 -11.99 -7.67
C ASN A 183 -5.02 -13.45 -7.20
N ASP A 184 -3.83 -14.00 -7.00
CA ASP A 184 -3.65 -15.37 -6.49
C ASP A 184 -3.46 -15.43 -4.96
N GLY A 185 -3.45 -14.27 -4.29
CA GLY A 185 -3.33 -14.13 -2.85
C GLY A 185 -1.89 -14.17 -2.33
N LYS A 186 -0.90 -13.99 -3.20
CA LYS A 186 0.53 -13.93 -2.88
C LYS A 186 1.18 -12.76 -3.59
N ILE A 187 2.41 -12.45 -3.19
CA ILE A 187 3.30 -11.55 -3.94
C ILE A 187 4.52 -12.36 -4.30
N ASP A 188 4.66 -12.69 -5.58
CA ASP A 188 5.79 -13.47 -6.07
C ASP A 188 6.22 -13.05 -7.51
N ARG A 189 7.11 -13.83 -8.13
CA ARG A 189 7.59 -13.55 -9.49
C ARG A 189 6.50 -13.59 -10.56
N ASN A 190 5.37 -14.26 -10.30
CA ASN A 190 4.27 -14.29 -11.25
C ASN A 190 3.57 -12.92 -11.33
N ASP A 191 3.53 -12.18 -10.22
CA ASP A 191 3.05 -10.79 -10.23
C ASP A 191 3.93 -9.91 -11.09
N LEU A 192 5.25 -9.98 -10.91
CA LEU A 192 6.19 -9.23 -11.72
C LEU A 192 6.03 -9.52 -13.22
N THR A 193 5.89 -10.81 -13.58
CA THR A 193 5.63 -11.24 -14.96
C THR A 193 4.29 -10.70 -15.46
N SER A 194 3.27 -10.70 -14.62
CA SER A 194 1.96 -10.14 -14.95
C SER A 194 2.02 -8.63 -15.15
N TYR A 195 2.76 -7.91 -14.28
CA TYR A 195 2.98 -6.46 -14.45
C TYR A 195 3.61 -6.11 -15.80
N MET A 196 4.49 -6.95 -16.35
CA MET A 196 5.04 -6.73 -17.69
C MET A 196 3.93 -6.54 -18.74
N ASN A 197 2.87 -7.36 -18.66
CA ASN A 197 1.74 -7.27 -19.59
C ASN A 197 0.88 -6.01 -19.39
N TYR A 198 0.98 -5.36 -18.23
CA TYR A 198 0.18 -4.20 -17.85
C TYR A 198 0.99 -2.89 -17.86
N THR A 199 2.30 -2.95 -18.04
CA THR A 199 3.16 -1.76 -18.14
C THR A 199 2.61 -0.78 -19.20
N GLY A 200 2.47 0.49 -18.78
CA GLY A 200 1.93 1.57 -19.62
C GLY A 200 0.41 1.60 -19.74
N LEU A 201 -0.34 0.69 -19.11
CA LEU A 201 -1.79 0.83 -18.96
C LEU A 201 -2.12 2.07 -18.16
N ARG A 202 -3.10 2.83 -18.63
CA ARG A 202 -3.54 4.07 -17.99
C ARG A 202 -5.05 4.14 -17.91
N ARG A 203 -5.55 5.01 -17.04
CA ARG A 203 -7.00 5.27 -16.98
C ARG A 203 -7.55 5.65 -18.36
N GLY A 204 -8.64 5.01 -18.76
CA GLY A 204 -9.27 5.14 -20.07
C GLY A 204 -8.90 4.02 -21.04
N ASP A 205 -7.90 3.20 -20.75
CA ASP A 205 -7.68 1.95 -21.47
C ASP A 205 -8.66 0.89 -20.99
N SER A 206 -9.21 0.09 -21.93
CA SER A 206 -10.24 -0.92 -21.62
C SER A 206 -9.80 -1.94 -20.57
N ASP A 207 -8.50 -2.25 -20.54
CA ASP A 207 -7.94 -3.27 -19.65
C ASP A 207 -7.50 -2.71 -18.28
N PHE A 208 -7.53 -1.38 -18.10
CA PHE A 208 -7.16 -0.73 -16.84
C PHE A 208 -8.20 -0.93 -15.74
N GLU A 209 -9.45 -1.14 -16.10
CA GLU A 209 -10.57 -1.20 -15.16
C GLU A 209 -10.56 -2.49 -14.31
N GLY A 210 -11.36 -2.48 -13.23
CA GLY A 210 -11.53 -3.63 -12.36
C GLY A 210 -10.32 -3.93 -11.48
N TYR A 211 -9.87 -5.20 -11.46
CA TYR A 211 -8.79 -5.62 -10.56
C TYR A 211 -7.43 -5.05 -10.97
N ILE A 212 -7.18 -4.89 -12.26
CA ILE A 212 -5.90 -4.40 -12.79
C ILE A 212 -5.60 -2.97 -12.32
N SER A 213 -6.61 -2.12 -12.17
CA SER A 213 -6.42 -0.76 -11.63
C SER A 213 -5.84 -0.73 -10.21
N LYS A 214 -5.90 -1.84 -9.47
CA LYS A 214 -5.26 -1.99 -8.16
C LYS A 214 -3.73 -2.14 -8.26
N GLY A 215 -3.22 -2.41 -9.46
CA GLY A 215 -1.80 -2.41 -9.77
C GLY A 215 -1.19 -1.01 -9.83
N ASP A 216 -2.00 0.02 -10.04
CA ASP A 216 -1.61 1.42 -9.88
C ASP A 216 -1.52 1.75 -8.38
N ILE A 217 -0.35 1.52 -7.81
CA ILE A 217 -0.11 1.54 -6.36
C ILE A 217 -0.11 2.97 -5.80
N ASN A 218 0.44 3.91 -6.56
CA ASN A 218 0.51 5.32 -6.16
C ASN A 218 -0.70 6.15 -6.63
N MET A 219 -1.64 5.51 -7.36
CA MET A 219 -2.88 6.13 -7.88
C MET A 219 -2.62 7.34 -8.78
N ASN A 220 -1.59 7.25 -9.63
CA ASN A 220 -1.28 8.28 -10.64
C ASN A 220 -1.96 8.04 -11.99
N ASP A 221 -2.87 7.05 -12.05
CA ASP A 221 -3.62 6.63 -13.24
C ASP A 221 -2.78 5.98 -14.35
N LEU A 222 -1.61 5.44 -13.99
CA LEU A 222 -0.68 4.76 -14.88
C LEU A 222 -0.01 3.59 -14.15
N ILE A 223 0.12 2.43 -14.78
CA ILE A 223 0.97 1.34 -14.30
C ILE A 223 2.36 1.52 -14.88
N ASP A 224 3.33 1.86 -14.04
CA ASP A 224 4.69 2.18 -14.47
C ASP A 224 5.78 1.56 -13.59
N ALA A 225 7.02 2.03 -13.76
CA ALA A 225 8.16 1.54 -13.00
C ALA A 225 8.04 1.74 -11.49
N TYR A 226 7.27 2.72 -11.01
CA TYR A 226 7.04 2.91 -9.58
C TYR A 226 6.31 1.70 -9.00
N ASP A 227 5.15 1.34 -9.59
CA ASP A 227 4.32 0.23 -9.12
C ASP A 227 5.08 -1.09 -9.14
N ILE A 228 5.77 -1.34 -10.25
CA ILE A 228 6.58 -2.54 -10.44
C ILE A 228 7.72 -2.61 -9.41
N SER A 229 8.34 -1.47 -9.07
CA SER A 229 9.41 -1.41 -8.08
C SER A 229 8.93 -1.76 -6.66
N VAL A 230 7.68 -1.39 -6.32
CA VAL A 230 7.08 -1.77 -5.02
C VAL A 230 6.92 -3.28 -4.92
N VAL A 231 6.53 -3.95 -6.00
CA VAL A 231 6.46 -5.42 -6.04
C VAL A 231 7.85 -6.03 -5.96
N ALA A 232 8.78 -5.56 -6.80
CA ALA A 232 10.15 -6.08 -6.87
C ALA A 232 10.88 -5.97 -5.51
N THR A 233 10.61 -4.93 -4.71
CA THR A 233 11.18 -4.79 -3.37
C THR A 233 10.65 -5.79 -2.35
N GLN A 234 9.47 -6.37 -2.57
CA GLN A 234 8.88 -7.38 -1.70
C GLN A 234 9.40 -8.79 -2.01
N LEU A 235 10.01 -8.99 -3.19
CA LEU A 235 10.60 -10.26 -3.59
C LEU A 235 12.03 -10.42 -3.02
N ASP A 236 12.54 -11.67 -2.98
CA ASP A 236 13.88 -12.03 -2.56
C ASP A 236 14.30 -11.53 -1.15
N GLY A 237 13.34 -11.50 -0.22
CA GLY A 237 13.58 -11.23 1.19
C GLY A 237 13.57 -9.78 1.59
N GLY A 238 12.92 -8.93 0.81
CA GLY A 238 12.59 -7.53 1.12
C GLY A 238 13.77 -6.75 1.71
N VAL A 239 14.35 -5.82 1.00
CA VAL A 239 15.21 -4.84 1.66
C VAL A 239 14.30 -3.71 2.08
N ASP A 240 14.28 -3.37 3.38
CA ASP A 240 13.92 -2.03 3.78
C ASP A 240 14.88 -1.09 3.03
N ARG A 241 14.52 -0.75 1.80
CA ARG A 241 15.17 0.36 1.11
C ARG A 241 14.77 1.57 1.94
N LYS A 242 15.65 1.93 2.86
CA LYS A 242 15.52 3.21 3.56
C LYS A 242 15.33 4.23 2.47
N ALA A 243 14.20 4.91 2.44
CA ALA A 243 13.93 6.08 1.62
C ALA A 243 14.83 7.25 2.11
N THR A 244 16.16 7.06 2.05
CA THR A 244 17.12 7.99 2.60
C THR A 244 17.78 8.84 1.52
N GLU A 245 17.66 8.45 0.24
CA GLU A 245 18.19 9.26 -0.85
C GLU A 245 17.11 9.50 -1.90
N LYS A 246 16.83 10.76 -2.15
CA LYS A 246 15.85 11.18 -3.15
C LYS A 246 16.37 10.79 -4.54
N VAL A 247 15.58 10.04 -5.29
CA VAL A 247 15.85 9.77 -6.71
C VAL A 247 16.03 11.07 -7.46
N SER A 248 17.09 11.17 -8.24
CA SER A 248 17.35 12.36 -9.06
C SER A 248 18.13 12.01 -10.32
N GLY A 249 18.30 12.98 -11.21
CA GLY A 249 18.93 12.87 -12.50
C GLY A 249 17.94 13.09 -13.64
N SER A 250 18.40 12.83 -14.86
CA SER A 250 17.56 12.95 -16.07
C SER A 250 17.96 11.92 -17.10
N LEU A 251 17.03 11.67 -18.03
CA LEU A 251 17.32 10.85 -19.22
C LEU A 251 17.43 11.75 -20.45
N SER A 252 18.31 11.37 -21.36
CA SER A 252 18.40 11.96 -22.70
C SER A 252 18.41 10.88 -23.76
N ILE A 253 17.85 11.20 -24.90
CA ILE A 253 17.82 10.31 -26.06
C ILE A 253 18.59 10.92 -27.22
N SER A 254 19.20 10.07 -28.02
CA SER A 254 19.91 10.46 -29.24
C SER A 254 19.86 9.36 -30.29
N THR A 255 20.04 9.76 -31.54
CA THR A 255 20.17 8.82 -32.65
C THR A 255 21.52 9.06 -33.33
N PRO A 256 22.22 8.00 -33.81
CA PRO A 256 23.52 8.15 -34.49
C PRO A 256 23.40 8.84 -35.84
N LYS A 257 22.22 8.84 -36.45
CA LYS A 257 21.91 9.46 -37.74
C LYS A 257 20.70 10.36 -37.65
N LYS A 258 20.64 11.36 -38.54
CA LYS A 258 19.46 12.24 -38.67
C LYS A 258 18.46 11.76 -39.71
N GLN A 259 18.86 10.86 -40.59
CA GLN A 259 18.03 10.32 -41.65
C GLN A 259 18.31 8.83 -41.82
N TYR A 260 17.26 8.08 -42.02
CA TYR A 260 17.29 6.63 -42.22
C TYR A 260 16.62 6.29 -43.55
N GLN A 261 17.05 5.20 -44.13
CA GLN A 261 16.40 4.66 -45.35
C GLN A 261 15.25 3.73 -44.91
N LYS A 262 14.36 3.45 -45.85
CA LYS A 262 13.32 2.46 -45.64
C LYS A 262 13.94 1.11 -45.24
N ASP A 263 13.33 0.46 -44.27
CA ASP A 263 13.75 -0.84 -43.71
C ASP A 263 15.12 -0.80 -42.99
N GLU A 264 15.64 0.39 -42.68
CA GLU A 264 16.85 0.55 -41.85
C GLU A 264 16.47 0.65 -40.38
N ILE A 265 17.20 -0.06 -39.52
CA ILE A 265 16.97 -0.01 -38.04
C ILE A 265 17.35 1.37 -37.52
N VAL A 266 16.39 2.00 -36.85
CA VAL A 266 16.57 3.23 -36.07
C VAL A 266 17.03 2.87 -34.67
N GLU A 267 18.28 3.19 -34.34
CA GLU A 267 18.79 3.06 -32.98
C GLU A 267 18.53 4.35 -32.20
N ILE A 268 17.76 4.24 -31.12
CA ILE A 268 17.55 5.33 -30.16
C ILE A 268 18.35 4.99 -28.91
N ARG A 269 19.43 5.73 -28.69
CA ARG A 269 20.30 5.57 -27.51
C ARG A 269 19.74 6.35 -26.35
N VAL A 270 19.57 5.68 -25.20
CA VAL A 270 19.10 6.28 -23.95
C VAL A 270 20.26 6.40 -23.00
N LYS A 271 20.52 7.62 -22.53
CA LYS A 271 21.58 7.96 -21.60
C LYS A 271 21.01 8.52 -20.31
N GLY A 272 21.50 8.03 -19.19
CA GLY A 272 21.30 8.65 -17.87
C GLY A 272 22.27 9.82 -17.66
N ASN A 273 21.83 10.88 -17.01
CA ASN A 273 22.66 12.03 -16.66
C ASN A 273 22.47 12.33 -15.18
N ASP A 274 23.57 12.27 -14.43
CA ASP A 274 23.65 12.54 -12.99
C ASP A 274 22.59 11.77 -12.18
N LEU A 275 22.39 10.50 -12.56
CA LEU A 275 21.44 9.60 -11.88
C LEU A 275 21.89 9.37 -10.45
N ARG A 276 20.92 9.31 -9.53
CA ARG A 276 21.14 8.94 -8.12
C ARG A 276 19.98 8.07 -7.62
N SER A 277 20.31 6.99 -6.97
CA SER A 277 19.38 6.05 -6.30
C SER A 277 18.25 5.53 -7.20
N VAL A 278 18.53 5.36 -8.52
CA VAL A 278 17.54 4.90 -9.49
C VAL A 278 17.45 3.37 -9.46
N ASN A 279 16.36 2.85 -8.90
CA ASN A 279 16.09 1.42 -8.78
C ASN A 279 15.07 0.89 -9.80
N ALA A 280 14.36 1.79 -10.44
CA ALA A 280 13.47 1.47 -11.54
C ALA A 280 13.38 2.69 -12.46
N LEU A 281 13.15 2.45 -13.73
CA LEU A 281 12.86 3.51 -14.69
C LEU A 281 11.85 3.05 -15.71
N SER A 282 11.00 3.97 -16.12
CA SER A 282 10.06 3.80 -17.22
C SER A 282 9.77 5.16 -17.83
N PHE A 283 9.45 5.16 -19.13
CA PHE A 283 8.89 6.33 -19.81
C PHE A 283 8.08 5.88 -21.03
N ALA A 284 7.20 6.76 -21.51
CA ALA A 284 6.44 6.52 -22.72
C ALA A 284 7.17 7.10 -23.92
N LEU A 285 7.33 6.30 -24.98
CA LEU A 285 7.81 6.73 -26.28
C LEU A 285 6.72 6.44 -27.31
N PRO A 286 5.81 7.41 -27.58
CA PRO A 286 4.80 7.24 -28.61
C PRO A 286 5.45 7.27 -30.01
N TYR A 287 4.94 6.43 -30.91
CA TYR A 287 5.41 6.37 -32.29
C TYR A 287 4.29 5.99 -33.26
N ASP A 288 4.47 6.34 -34.53
CA ASP A 288 3.53 5.99 -35.58
C ASP A 288 3.81 4.56 -36.05
N GLN A 289 2.86 3.65 -35.79
CA GLN A 289 2.97 2.24 -36.21
C GLN A 289 2.84 2.03 -37.72
N SER A 290 2.49 3.05 -38.49
CA SER A 290 2.52 2.98 -39.98
C SER A 290 3.93 3.15 -40.53
N ASP A 291 4.81 3.83 -39.76
CA ASP A 291 6.16 4.18 -40.17
C ASP A 291 7.23 3.35 -39.47
N TYR A 292 6.94 2.85 -38.28
CA TYR A 292 7.90 2.15 -37.41
C TYR A 292 7.30 0.87 -36.80
N GLU A 293 8.19 -0.10 -36.60
CA GLU A 293 7.90 -1.32 -35.84
C GLU A 293 8.94 -1.48 -34.72
N PHE A 294 8.50 -1.85 -33.52
CA PHE A 294 9.41 -2.14 -32.43
C PHE A 294 10.15 -3.45 -32.68
N VAL A 295 11.48 -3.39 -32.77
CA VAL A 295 12.37 -4.52 -33.02
C VAL A 295 12.90 -5.11 -31.72
N GLY A 296 13.25 -4.26 -30.74
CA GLY A 296 13.77 -4.72 -29.46
C GLY A 296 14.51 -3.66 -28.66
N VAL A 297 14.99 -4.13 -27.51
CA VAL A 297 15.80 -3.33 -26.58
C VAL A 297 17.13 -4.06 -26.33
N GLU A 298 18.22 -3.32 -26.37
CA GLU A 298 19.57 -3.81 -26.07
C GLU A 298 20.09 -3.13 -24.81
N PRO A 299 20.08 -3.81 -23.64
CA PRO A 299 20.66 -3.28 -22.41
C PRO A 299 22.18 -3.14 -22.53
N LEU A 300 22.72 -1.98 -22.15
CA LEU A 300 24.16 -1.70 -22.06
C LEU A 300 24.63 -1.80 -20.60
N ASN A 301 24.36 -0.77 -19.82
CA ASN A 301 24.75 -0.71 -18.41
C ASN A 301 23.59 -1.07 -17.44
N MET A 302 22.53 -1.67 -17.95
CA MET A 302 21.35 -2.11 -17.20
C MET A 302 21.21 -3.64 -17.13
N LYS A 303 22.31 -4.38 -17.38
CA LYS A 303 22.26 -5.85 -17.48
C LYS A 303 21.82 -6.56 -16.19
N ALA A 304 21.97 -5.89 -15.04
CA ALA A 304 21.54 -6.43 -13.76
C ALA A 304 20.04 -6.20 -13.48
N MET A 305 19.39 -5.29 -14.22
CA MET A 305 17.97 -4.99 -14.05
C MET A 305 17.11 -5.93 -14.90
N GLU A 306 15.94 -6.31 -14.37
CA GLU A 306 14.92 -7.01 -15.14
C GLU A 306 14.35 -6.05 -16.20
N ASN A 307 14.28 -6.52 -17.45
CA ASN A 307 13.70 -5.78 -18.55
C ASN A 307 12.23 -6.17 -18.74
N LEU A 308 11.33 -5.24 -18.44
CA LEU A 308 9.89 -5.39 -18.54
C LEU A 308 9.31 -4.44 -19.60
N THR A 309 10.10 -4.13 -20.64
CA THR A 309 9.67 -3.28 -21.77
C THR A 309 8.45 -3.86 -22.47
N TYR A 310 7.44 -3.01 -22.67
CA TYR A 310 6.20 -3.39 -23.35
C TYR A 310 5.84 -2.40 -24.45
N ASP A 311 5.38 -2.93 -25.59
CA ASP A 311 4.95 -2.17 -26.75
C ASP A 311 3.41 -2.17 -26.84
N ARG A 312 2.78 -1.06 -26.37
CA ARG A 312 1.34 -0.96 -26.13
C ARG A 312 0.61 -0.19 -27.22
N LEU A 313 -0.49 -0.77 -27.69
CA LEU A 313 -1.52 -0.04 -28.42
C LEU A 313 -2.65 0.32 -27.42
N HIS A 314 -2.80 1.62 -27.15
CA HIS A 314 -3.84 2.11 -26.27
C HIS A 314 -5.23 2.06 -26.92
N THR A 315 -6.27 2.05 -26.09
CA THR A 315 -7.68 2.05 -26.55
C THR A 315 -8.01 3.23 -27.48
N ASN A 316 -7.34 4.38 -27.29
CA ASN A 316 -7.49 5.55 -28.14
C ASN A 316 -6.70 5.47 -29.46
N GLY A 317 -6.07 4.35 -29.76
CA GLY A 317 -5.30 4.13 -31.00
C GLY A 317 -3.85 4.62 -30.98
N VAL A 318 -3.40 5.21 -29.87
CA VAL A 318 -1.98 5.64 -29.74
C VAL A 318 -1.11 4.41 -29.46
N LYS A 319 -0.08 4.23 -30.30
CA LYS A 319 0.98 3.23 -30.07
C LYS A 319 2.11 3.86 -29.28
N SER A 320 2.53 3.20 -28.20
CA SER A 320 3.61 3.68 -27.35
C SER A 320 4.47 2.53 -26.86
N LEU A 321 5.78 2.71 -26.94
CA LEU A 321 6.74 1.83 -26.30
C LEU A 321 6.98 2.31 -24.86
N TYR A 322 6.99 1.37 -23.92
CA TYR A 322 7.31 1.59 -22.51
C TYR A 322 8.58 0.83 -22.14
N PRO A 323 9.77 1.40 -22.37
CA PRO A 323 11.01 0.84 -21.85
C PRO A 323 10.94 0.87 -20.33
N THR A 324 10.96 -0.31 -19.72
CA THR A 324 10.80 -0.45 -18.28
C THR A 324 11.85 -1.40 -17.74
N PHE A 325 12.60 -0.93 -16.75
CA PHE A 325 13.65 -1.68 -16.09
C PHE A 325 13.51 -1.56 -14.57
N VAL A 326 13.73 -2.64 -13.84
CA VAL A 326 13.59 -2.68 -12.39
C VAL A 326 14.69 -3.52 -11.74
N ASN A 327 15.25 -3.02 -10.65
CA ASN A 327 16.15 -3.78 -9.79
C ASN A 327 15.37 -4.78 -8.95
N MET A 328 15.86 -6.01 -8.92
CA MET A 328 15.36 -7.09 -8.08
C MET A 328 16.19 -7.23 -6.81
N GLY A 329 15.51 -7.39 -5.66
CA GLY A 329 16.19 -7.68 -4.39
C GLY A 329 17.22 -6.62 -3.99
N LYS A 330 18.45 -7.04 -3.68
CA LYS A 330 19.54 -6.20 -3.12
C LYS A 330 20.48 -5.58 -4.15
N GLN A 331 20.09 -5.49 -5.41
CA GLN A 331 20.94 -4.91 -6.44
C GLN A 331 21.20 -3.42 -6.18
N GLU A 332 22.37 -2.96 -6.59
CA GLU A 332 22.75 -1.55 -6.47
C GLU A 332 21.92 -0.69 -7.42
N ALA A 333 21.56 0.52 -6.95
CA ALA A 333 20.87 1.50 -7.75
C ALA A 333 21.77 2.01 -8.91
N LEU A 334 21.15 2.50 -9.98
CA LEU A 334 21.91 3.19 -11.03
C LEU A 334 22.37 4.55 -10.51
N GLU A 335 23.63 4.84 -10.75
CA GLU A 335 24.31 6.07 -10.34
C GLU A 335 25.13 6.65 -11.51
N GLY A 336 25.25 7.97 -11.53
CA GLY A 336 26.16 8.65 -12.46
C GLY A 336 25.57 8.93 -13.84
N SER A 337 26.47 9.05 -14.82
CA SER A 337 26.10 9.46 -16.19
C SER A 337 26.70 8.46 -17.20
N GLU A 338 25.81 7.64 -17.79
CA GLU A 338 26.23 6.59 -18.73
C GLU A 338 25.13 6.25 -19.74
N GLU A 339 25.53 5.58 -20.84
CA GLU A 339 24.56 4.99 -21.79
C GLU A 339 23.93 3.76 -21.14
N LEU A 340 22.59 3.75 -21.08
CA LEU A 340 21.81 2.74 -20.39
C LEU A 340 21.40 1.60 -21.32
N PHE A 341 20.76 1.93 -22.43
CA PHE A 341 20.26 0.95 -23.39
C PHE A 341 19.99 1.58 -24.77
N ILE A 342 19.77 0.74 -25.75
CA ILE A 342 19.40 1.12 -27.11
C ILE A 342 18.03 0.53 -27.41
N LEU A 343 17.10 1.39 -27.87
CA LEU A 343 15.83 0.96 -28.46
C LEU A 343 16.01 0.84 -29.97
N LYS A 344 15.41 -0.18 -30.56
CA LYS A 344 15.47 -0.46 -31.99
C LYS A 344 14.05 -0.45 -32.57
N LEU A 345 13.85 0.43 -33.54
CA LEU A 345 12.62 0.53 -34.33
C LEU A 345 12.91 0.21 -35.78
#